data_3b74fc7153a2c8cd1146cc5a098968c2
#
_entry.id   3b74fc7153a2c8cd1146cc5a098968c2
#
_cell.length_a   1.000
_cell.length_b   1.000
_cell.length_c   1.000
_cell.angle_alpha   90.00
_cell.angle_beta   90.00
_cell.angle_gamma   90.00
#
_symmetry.space_group_name_H-M   'P 1'
#
loop_
_entity.id
_entity.type
_entity.pdbx_description
1 polymer ?
#
loop_
_entity_poly.entity_id
_entity_poly.type
_entity_poly.pdbx_seq_one_letter_code
_entity_poly.pdbx_strand_id
1 'polypeptide(L)'
;MFKDKTYFISGASRGIGKAIALRLATSGANIIIASKSIAEQPKLEGTIFTAAEAIENAGGRALPIACDVRDEENIIDAVQKGAAHFGGIDGVINNASAISLTNTEQTTAKRFDLMYDINVRGTFLVTKHCLPFLKESRHAHILTLSPPLDM
;
A
#
# COMPACT_ATOMS: atom_id res chain seq x y z
N MET A 1 -16.22 -11.99 -6.51
CA MET A 1 -15.18 -12.45 -5.57
C MET A 1 -14.67 -11.30 -4.68
N PHE A 2 -14.33 -10.13 -5.24
CA PHE A 2 -13.76 -8.99 -4.49
C PHE A 2 -14.77 -7.88 -4.17
N LYS A 3 -16.01 -8.01 -4.63
CA LYS A 3 -17.06 -7.00 -4.40
C LYS A 3 -17.25 -6.75 -2.89
N ASP A 4 -17.29 -5.46 -2.54
CA ASP A 4 -17.45 -4.97 -1.16
C ASP A 4 -16.34 -5.41 -0.17
N LYS A 5 -15.26 -6.03 -0.67
CA LYS A 5 -14.08 -6.36 0.14
C LYS A 5 -13.13 -5.18 0.21
N THR A 6 -12.54 -4.97 1.36
CA THR A 6 -11.66 -3.82 1.63
C THR A 6 -10.19 -4.24 1.64
N TYR A 7 -9.40 -3.58 0.82
CA TYR A 7 -7.96 -3.82 0.68
C TYR A 7 -7.15 -2.59 1.09
N PHE A 8 -6.25 -2.78 2.05
CA PHE A 8 -5.24 -1.79 2.39
C PHE A 8 -4.02 -2.01 1.51
N ILE A 9 -3.64 -1.03 0.69
CA ILE A 9 -2.53 -1.15 -0.26
C ILE A 9 -1.50 -0.07 0.00
N SER A 10 -0.32 -0.46 0.46
CA SER A 10 0.79 0.48 0.63
C SER A 10 1.44 0.80 -0.72
N GLY A 11 1.73 2.07 -0.98
CA GLY A 11 2.36 2.50 -2.24
C GLY A 11 1.46 2.41 -3.47
N ALA A 12 0.14 2.57 -3.32
CA ALA A 12 -0.83 2.42 -4.41
C ALA A 12 -1.08 3.68 -5.26
N SER A 13 -0.31 4.75 -5.08
CA SER A 13 -0.46 5.98 -5.87
C SER A 13 -0.04 5.81 -7.35
N ARG A 14 0.79 4.81 -7.66
CA ARG A 14 1.35 4.54 -9.00
C ARG A 14 1.82 3.10 -9.16
N GLY A 15 2.33 2.78 -10.36
CA GLY A 15 3.02 1.51 -10.66
C GLY A 15 2.19 0.27 -10.34
N ILE A 16 2.87 -0.75 -9.81
CA ILE A 16 2.27 -2.07 -9.52
C ILE A 16 1.13 -1.96 -8.50
N GLY A 17 1.31 -1.18 -7.43
CA GLY A 17 0.27 -0.98 -6.42
C GLY A 17 -1.02 -0.40 -7.00
N LYS A 18 -0.91 0.62 -7.87
CA LYS A 18 -2.06 1.19 -8.58
C LYS A 18 -2.70 0.18 -9.54
N ALA A 19 -1.89 -0.60 -10.27
CA ALA A 19 -2.40 -1.62 -11.19
C ALA A 19 -3.20 -2.70 -10.45
N ILE A 20 -2.71 -3.16 -9.30
CA ILE A 20 -3.44 -4.10 -8.44
C ILE A 20 -4.74 -3.47 -7.92
N ALA A 21 -4.68 -2.23 -7.44
CA ALA A 21 -5.85 -1.49 -6.97
C ALA A 21 -6.94 -1.39 -8.05
N LEU A 22 -6.56 -1.02 -9.27
CA LEU A 22 -7.47 -0.96 -10.42
C LEU A 22 -8.07 -2.32 -10.76
N ARG A 23 -7.27 -3.39 -10.73
CA ARG A 23 -7.76 -4.76 -10.99
C ARG A 23 -8.79 -5.21 -9.95
N LEU A 24 -8.59 -4.89 -8.69
CA LEU A 24 -9.57 -5.15 -7.62
C LEU A 24 -10.82 -4.30 -7.78
N ALA A 25 -10.65 -3.01 -8.14
CA ALA A 25 -11.73 -2.05 -8.35
C ALA A 25 -12.71 -2.49 -9.45
N THR A 26 -12.22 -3.09 -10.55
CA THR A 26 -13.11 -3.63 -11.60
C THR A 26 -14.05 -4.72 -11.11
N SER A 27 -13.81 -5.28 -9.95
CA SER A 27 -14.67 -6.27 -9.28
C SER A 27 -15.47 -5.67 -8.11
N GLY A 28 -15.49 -4.33 -7.98
CA GLY A 28 -16.25 -3.62 -6.95
C GLY A 28 -15.61 -3.62 -5.56
N ALA A 29 -14.29 -3.74 -5.47
CA ALA A 29 -13.58 -3.68 -4.18
C ALA A 29 -13.47 -2.25 -3.63
N ASN A 30 -13.28 -2.16 -2.31
CA ASN A 30 -12.93 -0.95 -1.59
C ASN A 30 -11.40 -0.87 -1.43
N ILE A 31 -10.79 0.24 -1.76
CA ILE A 31 -9.33 0.40 -1.74
C ILE A 31 -8.92 1.53 -0.80
N ILE A 32 -8.14 1.20 0.22
CA ILE A 32 -7.43 2.17 1.05
C ILE A 32 -6.06 2.38 0.40
N ILE A 33 -5.85 3.59 -0.14
CA ILE A 33 -4.60 3.97 -0.81
C ILE A 33 -3.68 4.60 0.23
N ALA A 34 -2.75 3.84 0.77
CA ALA A 34 -1.77 4.33 1.75
C ALA A 34 -0.45 4.67 1.06
N SER A 35 -0.21 5.96 0.80
CA SER A 35 1.01 6.41 0.14
C SER A 35 1.33 7.86 0.51
N LYS A 36 2.61 8.22 0.50
CA LYS A 36 3.07 9.58 0.81
C LYS A 36 2.93 10.57 -0.35
N SER A 37 2.58 10.13 -1.55
CA SER A 37 2.53 10.97 -2.76
C SER A 37 1.23 11.76 -2.82
N ILE A 38 1.17 12.89 -2.13
CA ILE A 38 0.02 13.82 -2.10
C ILE A 38 0.07 14.89 -3.19
N ALA A 39 1.24 15.17 -3.75
CA ALA A 39 1.47 16.13 -4.82
C ALA A 39 2.24 15.48 -5.98
N GLU A 40 2.01 16.00 -7.17
CA GLU A 40 2.76 15.58 -8.35
C GLU A 40 4.25 15.92 -8.23
N GLN A 41 5.07 15.06 -8.77
CA GLN A 41 6.52 15.23 -8.81
C GLN A 41 7.00 15.24 -10.26
N PRO A 42 7.97 16.09 -10.65
CA PRO A 42 8.39 16.27 -12.05
C PRO A 42 8.82 14.98 -12.77
N LYS A 43 9.22 13.96 -12.03
CA LYS A 43 9.73 12.67 -12.57
C LYS A 43 8.84 11.48 -12.25
N LEU A 44 7.76 11.66 -11.48
CA LEU A 44 6.93 10.56 -11.00
C LEU A 44 5.46 10.98 -11.04
N GLU A 45 4.78 10.61 -12.10
CA GLU A 45 3.35 10.89 -12.28
C GLU A 45 2.50 10.12 -11.27
N GLY A 46 1.41 10.76 -10.84
CA GLY A 46 0.38 10.18 -10.01
C GLY A 46 0.51 10.48 -8.52
N THR A 47 -0.63 10.78 -7.94
CA THR A 47 -0.83 11.04 -6.52
C THR A 47 -1.83 10.04 -5.94
N ILE A 48 -2.03 10.06 -4.62
CA ILE A 48 -3.11 9.28 -4.00
C ILE A 48 -4.49 9.70 -4.52
N PHE A 49 -4.66 10.96 -4.91
CA PHE A 49 -5.93 11.50 -5.40
C PHE A 49 -6.22 11.07 -6.84
N THR A 50 -5.23 11.16 -7.75
CA THR A 50 -5.39 10.68 -9.13
C THR A 50 -5.53 9.16 -9.20
N ALA A 51 -4.98 8.43 -8.22
CA ALA A 51 -5.20 7.00 -8.10
C ALA A 51 -6.62 6.69 -7.61
N ALA A 52 -7.14 7.47 -6.64
CA ALA A 52 -8.50 7.32 -6.14
C ALA A 52 -9.54 7.54 -7.25
N GLU A 53 -9.42 8.62 -8.02
CA GLU A 53 -10.28 8.91 -9.17
C GLU A 53 -10.27 7.75 -10.19
N ALA A 54 -9.11 7.23 -10.52
CA ALA A 54 -8.98 6.11 -11.45
C ALA A 54 -9.64 4.82 -10.91
N ILE A 55 -9.56 4.56 -9.61
CA ILE A 55 -10.19 3.40 -8.95
C ILE A 55 -11.71 3.53 -8.97
N GLU A 56 -12.24 4.71 -8.68
CA GLU A 56 -13.68 4.98 -8.72
C GLU A 56 -14.24 4.87 -10.15
N ASN A 57 -13.53 5.40 -11.14
CA ASN A 57 -13.88 5.24 -12.55
C ASN A 57 -13.85 3.78 -13.02
N ALA A 58 -13.03 2.93 -12.37
CA ALA A 58 -12.98 1.50 -12.64
C ALA A 58 -14.10 0.69 -11.95
N GLY A 59 -14.95 1.32 -11.13
CA GLY A 59 -16.09 0.68 -10.47
C GLY A 59 -15.86 0.25 -9.02
N GLY A 60 -14.71 0.59 -8.43
CA GLY A 60 -14.44 0.42 -7.00
C GLY A 60 -14.81 1.64 -6.17
N ARG A 61 -14.48 1.59 -4.89
CA ARG A 61 -14.49 2.75 -3.99
C ARG A 61 -13.08 2.99 -3.47
N ALA A 62 -12.67 4.23 -3.33
CA ALA A 62 -11.32 4.58 -2.93
C ALA A 62 -11.28 5.52 -1.73
N LEU A 63 -10.34 5.29 -0.82
CA LEU A 63 -10.01 6.22 0.24
C LEU A 63 -8.51 6.53 0.19
N PRO A 64 -8.12 7.71 -0.33
CA PRO A 64 -6.74 8.13 -0.35
C PRO A 64 -6.31 8.64 1.03
N ILE A 65 -5.23 8.09 1.58
CA ILE A 65 -4.67 8.49 2.87
C ILE A 65 -3.17 8.72 2.72
N ALA A 66 -2.71 9.90 3.13
CA ALA A 66 -1.28 10.18 3.22
C ALA A 66 -0.65 9.29 4.29
N CYS A 67 0.31 8.45 3.90
CA CYS A 67 0.95 7.50 4.80
C CYS A 67 2.40 7.23 4.37
N ASP A 68 3.34 7.52 5.25
CA ASP A 68 4.73 7.04 5.12
C ASP A 68 4.88 5.77 5.96
N VAL A 69 5.17 4.64 5.32
CA VAL A 69 5.28 3.33 6.00
C VAL A 69 6.49 3.21 6.94
N ARG A 70 7.36 4.23 6.97
CA ARG A 70 8.45 4.33 7.95
C ARG A 70 7.99 4.88 9.30
N ASP A 71 6.85 5.57 9.31
CA ASP A 71 6.24 6.19 10.49
C ASP A 71 5.09 5.33 10.99
N GLU A 72 5.25 4.76 12.19
CA GLU A 72 4.25 3.85 12.77
C GLU A 72 2.94 4.57 13.07
N GLU A 73 2.97 5.84 13.52
CA GLU A 73 1.76 6.61 13.80
C GLU A 73 0.97 6.91 12.53
N ASN A 74 1.65 7.19 11.40
CA ASN A 74 1.01 7.32 10.10
C ASN A 74 0.29 6.03 9.68
N ILE A 75 0.90 4.87 9.94
CA ILE A 75 0.29 3.57 9.64
C ILE A 75 -0.93 3.34 10.51
N ILE A 76 -0.83 3.58 11.82
CA ILE A 76 -1.95 3.42 12.76
C ILE A 76 -3.13 4.28 12.33
N ASP A 77 -2.90 5.57 12.07
CA ASP A 77 -3.92 6.51 11.61
C ASP A 77 -4.57 6.06 10.30
N ALA A 78 -3.76 5.66 9.31
CA ALA A 78 -4.26 5.21 8.02
C ALA A 78 -5.11 3.93 8.13
N VAL A 79 -4.68 2.98 8.93
CA VAL A 79 -5.41 1.72 9.16
C VAL A 79 -6.74 1.98 9.86
N GLN A 80 -6.73 2.79 10.93
CA GLN A 80 -7.93 3.11 11.70
C GLN A 80 -8.95 3.88 10.85
N LYS A 81 -8.52 4.92 10.12
CA LYS A 81 -9.37 5.68 9.21
C LYS A 81 -9.97 4.81 8.11
N GLY A 82 -9.14 3.97 7.49
CA GLY A 82 -9.58 3.07 6.44
C GLY A 82 -10.58 2.03 6.92
N ALA A 83 -10.30 1.39 8.06
CA ALA A 83 -11.20 0.41 8.66
C ALA A 83 -12.53 1.04 9.10
N ALA A 84 -12.49 2.24 9.71
CA ALA A 84 -13.71 2.95 10.10
C ALA A 84 -14.56 3.36 8.89
N HIS A 85 -13.93 3.79 7.80
CA HIS A 85 -14.63 4.23 6.58
C HIS A 85 -15.36 3.09 5.85
N PHE A 86 -14.73 1.92 5.75
CA PHE A 86 -15.27 0.78 4.99
C PHE A 86 -15.85 -0.33 5.88
N GLY A 87 -15.74 -0.22 7.20
CA GLY A 87 -16.26 -1.21 8.15
C GLY A 87 -15.35 -2.41 8.39
N GLY A 88 -14.06 -2.33 8.05
CA GLY A 88 -13.07 -3.36 8.27
C GLY A 88 -12.03 -3.45 7.15
N ILE A 89 -11.14 -4.44 7.24
CA ILE A 89 -10.11 -4.74 6.24
C ILE A 89 -10.09 -6.24 5.98
N ASP A 90 -10.25 -6.64 4.72
CA ASP A 90 -10.22 -8.03 4.27
C ASP A 90 -8.86 -8.45 3.70
N GLY A 91 -8.08 -7.51 3.22
CA GLY A 91 -6.77 -7.82 2.66
C GLY A 91 -5.75 -6.72 2.83
N VAL A 92 -4.49 -7.11 2.91
CA VAL A 92 -3.34 -6.21 2.96
C VAL A 92 -2.42 -6.52 1.79
N ILE A 93 -2.01 -5.48 1.07
CA ILE A 93 -1.02 -5.59 0.01
C ILE A 93 0.17 -4.70 0.34
N ASN A 94 1.23 -5.33 0.80
CA ASN A 94 2.51 -4.68 1.07
C ASN A 94 3.26 -4.51 -0.25
N ASN A 95 3.11 -3.32 -0.86
CA ASN A 95 3.72 -2.97 -2.14
C ASN A 95 4.69 -1.79 -2.03
N ALA A 96 4.56 -0.93 -1.01
CA ALA A 96 5.52 0.16 -0.81
C ALA A 96 6.94 -0.40 -0.74
N SER A 97 7.84 0.15 -1.57
CA SER A 97 9.21 -0.33 -1.64
C SER A 97 10.20 0.80 -1.94
N ALA A 98 11.44 0.57 -1.54
CA ALA A 98 12.61 1.33 -1.99
C ALA A 98 13.66 0.36 -2.50
N ILE A 99 14.34 0.75 -3.57
CA ILE A 99 15.40 -0.05 -4.18
C ILE A 99 16.65 0.81 -4.40
N SER A 100 17.82 0.19 -4.24
CA SER A 100 19.10 0.74 -4.67
C SER A 100 19.83 -0.33 -5.48
N LEU A 101 20.18 -0.01 -6.71
CA LEU A 101 20.88 -0.93 -7.63
C LEU A 101 22.42 -0.77 -7.52
N THR A 102 22.89 -0.29 -6.37
CA THR A 102 24.33 -0.21 -6.08
C THR A 102 24.81 -1.51 -5.44
N ASN A 103 26.06 -1.88 -5.70
CA ASN A 103 26.71 -3.01 -5.05
C ASN A 103 26.99 -2.71 -3.56
N THR A 104 27.49 -3.69 -2.82
CA THR A 104 27.73 -3.57 -1.36
C THR A 104 28.71 -2.44 -1.03
N GLU A 105 29.78 -2.29 -1.79
CA GLU A 105 30.80 -1.25 -1.54
C GLU A 105 30.28 0.17 -1.77
N GLN A 106 29.34 0.33 -2.71
CA GLN A 106 28.77 1.63 -3.08
C GLN A 106 27.50 1.99 -2.31
N THR A 107 26.90 1.01 -1.63
CA THR A 107 25.68 1.23 -0.84
C THR A 107 26.01 1.92 0.47
N THR A 108 25.56 3.16 0.62
CA THR A 108 25.74 3.90 1.87
C THR A 108 24.80 3.35 2.96
N ALA A 109 25.20 3.48 4.24
CA ALA A 109 24.36 3.11 5.38
C ALA A 109 22.96 3.78 5.29
N LYS A 110 22.90 5.07 4.94
CA LYS A 110 21.64 5.78 4.75
C LYS A 110 20.70 5.13 3.70
N ARG A 111 21.26 4.60 2.62
CA ARG A 111 20.48 3.88 1.61
C ARG A 111 20.03 2.52 2.10
N PHE A 112 20.90 1.82 2.79
CA PHE A 112 20.56 0.54 3.42
C PHE A 112 19.43 0.72 4.43
N ASP A 113 19.55 1.70 5.34
CA ASP A 113 18.53 2.01 6.35
C ASP A 113 17.20 2.34 5.68
N LEU A 114 17.19 3.18 4.63
CA LEU A 114 15.98 3.50 3.88
C LEU A 114 15.29 2.27 3.30
N MET A 115 16.05 1.35 2.69
CA MET A 115 15.50 0.12 2.14
C MET A 115 14.96 -0.80 3.23
N TYR A 116 15.68 -0.92 4.34
CA TYR A 116 15.27 -1.73 5.48
C TYR A 116 13.99 -1.17 6.12
N ASP A 117 13.94 0.14 6.36
CA ASP A 117 12.79 0.80 6.97
C ASP A 117 11.52 0.66 6.14
N ILE A 118 11.62 0.73 4.81
CA ILE A 118 10.43 0.60 3.94
C ILE A 118 10.09 -0.87 3.70
N ASN A 119 11.06 -1.68 3.24
CA ASN A 119 10.77 -3.02 2.73
C ASN A 119 10.56 -4.04 3.83
N VAL A 120 11.25 -3.90 4.98
CA VAL A 120 11.20 -4.85 6.09
C VAL A 120 10.33 -4.31 7.22
N ARG A 121 10.77 -3.21 7.85
CA ARG A 121 10.06 -2.63 8.99
C ARG A 121 8.67 -2.15 8.61
N GLY A 122 8.51 -1.46 7.48
CA GLY A 122 7.22 -0.96 6.98
C GLY A 122 6.25 -2.10 6.69
N THR A 123 6.69 -3.16 6.01
CA THR A 123 5.89 -4.36 5.75
C THR A 123 5.41 -5.02 7.05
N PHE A 124 6.29 -5.14 8.04
CA PHE A 124 5.95 -5.68 9.36
C PHE A 124 4.89 -4.81 10.05
N LEU A 125 5.10 -3.50 10.12
CA LEU A 125 4.21 -2.57 10.83
C LEU A 125 2.83 -2.48 10.17
N VAL A 126 2.76 -2.37 8.84
CA VAL A 126 1.48 -2.37 8.11
C VAL A 126 0.71 -3.66 8.40
N THR A 127 1.38 -4.81 8.30
CA THR A 127 0.77 -6.10 8.61
C THR A 127 0.29 -6.17 10.05
N LYS A 128 1.14 -5.79 11.02
CA LYS A 128 0.84 -5.77 12.46
C LYS A 128 -0.43 -4.99 12.77
N HIS A 129 -0.55 -3.77 12.25
CA HIS A 129 -1.69 -2.89 12.57
C HIS A 129 -2.96 -3.24 11.81
N CYS A 130 -2.88 -3.88 10.65
CA CYS A 130 -4.04 -4.42 9.94
C CYS A 130 -4.54 -5.76 10.53
N LEU A 131 -3.68 -6.50 11.22
CA LEU A 131 -3.98 -7.87 11.69
C LEU A 131 -5.25 -7.99 12.56
N PRO A 132 -5.57 -7.04 13.47
CA PRO A 132 -6.82 -7.11 14.24
C PRO A 132 -8.06 -7.15 13.33
N PHE A 133 -8.11 -6.33 12.29
CA PHE A 133 -9.22 -6.28 11.33
C PHE A 133 -9.25 -7.52 10.42
N LEU A 134 -8.08 -8.02 10.01
CA LEU A 134 -7.99 -9.24 9.21
C LEU A 134 -8.53 -10.46 9.96
N LYS A 135 -8.34 -10.54 11.28
CA LYS A 135 -8.87 -11.64 12.09
C LYS A 135 -10.40 -11.69 12.12
N GLU A 136 -11.06 -10.55 11.93
CA GLU A 136 -12.52 -10.45 11.85
C GLU A 136 -13.05 -10.80 10.44
N SER A 137 -12.19 -10.80 9.43
CA SER A 137 -12.57 -11.12 8.05
C SER A 137 -12.63 -12.63 7.82
N ARG A 138 -13.68 -13.09 7.14
CA ARG A 138 -13.82 -14.50 6.71
C ARG A 138 -12.90 -14.87 5.53
N HIS A 139 -12.30 -13.89 4.88
CA HIS A 139 -11.50 -14.05 3.66
C HIS A 139 -10.20 -13.25 3.73
N ALA A 140 -9.56 -13.25 4.90
CA ALA A 140 -8.34 -12.48 5.13
C ALA A 140 -7.17 -12.96 4.24
N HIS A 141 -6.49 -12.00 3.63
CA HIS A 141 -5.28 -12.24 2.85
C HIS A 141 -4.20 -11.21 3.13
N ILE A 142 -2.96 -11.64 3.15
CA ILE A 142 -1.78 -10.77 3.17
C ILE A 142 -0.93 -11.12 1.96
N LEU A 143 -0.73 -10.14 1.09
CA LEU A 143 0.15 -10.24 -0.06
C LEU A 143 1.34 -9.31 0.14
N THR A 144 2.55 -9.83 0.06
CA THR A 144 3.78 -9.03 0.08
C THR A 144 4.49 -9.18 -1.26
N LEU A 145 4.74 -8.05 -1.94
CA LEU A 145 5.49 -8.05 -3.18
C LEU A 145 6.98 -8.11 -2.89
N SER A 146 7.67 -8.97 -3.62
CA SER A 146 9.11 -9.14 -3.60
C SER A 146 9.66 -8.97 -5.01
N PRO A 147 10.87 -8.45 -5.20
CA PRO A 147 11.51 -8.48 -6.51
C PRO A 147 11.68 -9.92 -6.98
N PRO A 148 11.68 -10.17 -8.31
CA PRO A 148 11.98 -11.47 -8.84
C PRO A 148 13.40 -11.89 -8.44
N LEU A 149 13.56 -13.15 -8.07
CA LEU A 149 14.88 -13.75 -7.89
C LEU A 149 15.39 -14.13 -9.29
N ASP A 150 16.47 -13.50 -9.73
CA ASP A 150 17.23 -13.94 -10.90
C ASP A 150 18.17 -15.06 -10.42
N MET A 151 17.81 -16.31 -10.75
CA MET A 151 18.60 -17.51 -10.40
C MET A 151 19.34 -18.04 -11.62
#